data_5fb58779486e2f5617d0aa0a74267ad4
#
_entry.id   5fb58779486e2f5617d0aa0a74267ad4
#
_cell.length_a   1.000
_cell.length_b   1.000
_cell.length_c   1.000
_cell.angle_alpha   90.00
_cell.angle_beta   90.00
_cell.angle_gamma   90.00
#
_symmetry.space_group_name_H-M   'P 1'
#
loop_
_entity.id
_entity.type
_entity.pdbx_description
1 polymer ?
#
loop_
_entity_poly.entity_id
_entity_poly.type
_entity_poly.pdbx_seq_one_letter_code
_entity_poly.pdbx_strand_id
1 'polypeptide(L)'
;MSIASINKVSIRYISGGHSFSEKEIETINAEGRSVEISIITPKSVLVPVENYIDTNRGDYLAAMGLAPSANEVAIEAARKGDMVAVVAVDIAFVESLDKIKVNILLTTPLLDKSIEQGTIIDLVECVAYIRIYDGGLRFAEAVGIYSDADLMATLERLNEVFGIYNMYARAKGDTERILSVCQKSFKHIEK
;
A
#
# COMPACT_ATOMS: atom_id res chain seq x y z
N MET A 1 10.60 19.34 -23.60
CA MET A 1 10.36 20.09 -22.35
C MET A 1 10.71 19.20 -21.19
N SER A 2 11.82 19.46 -20.49
CA SER A 2 12.25 18.70 -19.32
C SER A 2 11.35 19.13 -18.15
N ILE A 3 10.56 18.18 -17.63
CA ILE A 3 9.80 18.39 -16.41
C ILE A 3 10.83 18.46 -15.30
N ALA A 4 10.99 19.62 -14.71
CA ALA A 4 11.83 19.84 -13.54
C ALA A 4 11.49 18.78 -12.48
N SER A 5 12.50 18.08 -11.99
CA SER A 5 12.43 17.25 -10.80
C SER A 5 11.96 18.13 -9.67
N ILE A 6 10.67 18.08 -9.35
CA ILE A 6 10.09 18.78 -8.20
C ILE A 6 10.77 18.18 -6.98
N ASN A 7 11.47 19.00 -6.22
CA ASN A 7 12.06 18.64 -4.93
C ASN A 7 10.94 18.22 -3.99
N LYS A 8 10.66 16.93 -3.92
CA LYS A 8 9.57 16.31 -3.20
C LYS A 8 10.12 15.64 -1.95
N VAL A 9 9.50 15.87 -0.83
CA VAL A 9 9.79 15.15 0.42
C VAL A 9 8.93 13.89 0.45
N SER A 10 9.56 12.72 0.65
CA SER A 10 8.83 11.46 0.78
C SER A 10 8.79 11.04 2.24
N ILE A 11 7.60 10.78 2.75
CA ILE A 11 7.34 10.37 4.13
C ILE A 11 6.58 9.04 4.10
N ARG A 12 6.82 8.17 5.08
CA ARG A 12 6.00 6.99 5.32
C ARG A 12 5.12 7.22 6.52
N TYR A 13 3.84 6.94 6.38
CA TYR A 13 2.90 6.84 7.49
C TYR A 13 2.50 5.38 7.68
N ILE A 14 2.64 4.88 8.91
CA ILE A 14 2.28 3.51 9.27
C ILE A 14 1.03 3.61 10.16
N SER A 15 -0.06 2.97 9.74
CA SER A 15 -1.31 2.96 10.51
C SER A 15 -1.09 2.30 11.88
N GLY A 16 -1.66 2.91 12.93
CA GLY A 16 -1.40 2.55 14.33
C GLY A 16 -0.11 3.17 14.88
N GLY A 17 0.63 3.94 14.07
CA GLY A 17 1.78 4.73 14.48
C GLY A 17 1.38 6.11 15.03
N HIS A 18 2.36 7.01 15.13
CA HIS A 18 2.11 8.38 15.55
C HIS A 18 1.64 9.25 14.38
N SER A 19 0.63 10.08 14.59
CA SER A 19 0.31 11.20 13.71
C SER A 19 1.45 12.22 13.70
N PHE A 20 1.48 13.10 12.69
CA PHE A 20 2.49 14.17 12.65
C PHE A 20 2.39 15.07 13.89
N SER A 21 3.52 15.23 14.57
CA SER A 21 3.65 16.21 15.66
C SER A 21 3.59 17.64 15.13
N GLU A 22 3.25 18.59 15.98
CA GLU A 22 3.23 20.01 15.60
C GLU A 22 4.57 20.47 15.02
N LYS A 23 5.69 20.02 15.60
CA LYS A 23 7.04 20.35 15.12
C LYS A 23 7.33 19.80 13.71
N GLU A 24 6.87 18.59 13.41
CA GLU A 24 7.00 18.00 12.05
C GLU A 24 6.16 18.78 11.04
N ILE A 25 4.93 19.15 11.40
CA ILE A 25 4.04 19.94 10.56
C ILE A 25 4.65 21.33 10.30
N GLU A 26 5.19 21.99 11.32
CA GLU A 26 5.88 23.27 11.17
C GLU A 26 7.08 23.16 10.23
N THR A 27 7.88 22.09 10.38
CA THR A 27 9.04 21.84 9.51
C THR A 27 8.62 21.62 8.05
N ILE A 28 7.60 20.79 7.81
CA ILE A 28 7.03 20.54 6.48
C ILE A 28 6.55 21.85 5.85
N ASN A 29 5.80 22.65 6.60
CA ASN A 29 5.26 23.92 6.11
C ASN A 29 6.36 24.96 5.84
N ALA A 30 7.42 24.99 6.66
CA ALA A 30 8.54 25.91 6.49
C ALA A 30 9.40 25.57 5.26
N GLU A 31 9.53 24.31 4.91
CA GLU A 31 10.24 23.87 3.71
C GLU A 31 9.53 24.28 2.42
N GLY A 32 8.22 24.46 2.43
CA GLY A 32 7.41 24.89 1.29
C GLY A 32 7.41 23.95 0.08
N ARG A 33 7.90 22.70 0.27
CA ARG A 33 7.98 21.66 -0.78
C ARG A 33 6.75 20.76 -0.76
N SER A 34 6.36 20.24 -1.92
CA SER A 34 5.33 19.20 -1.97
C SER A 34 5.77 17.96 -1.21
N VAL A 35 4.84 17.31 -0.51
CA VAL A 35 5.09 16.10 0.28
C VAL A 35 4.36 14.93 -0.34
N GLU A 36 5.08 13.81 -0.51
CA GLU A 36 4.48 12.52 -0.83
C GLU A 36 4.43 11.68 0.44
N ILE A 37 3.24 11.22 0.80
CA ILE A 37 3.04 10.37 1.97
C ILE A 37 2.62 8.99 1.49
N SER A 38 3.48 8.00 1.70
CA SER A 38 3.17 6.61 1.44
C SER A 38 2.49 6.00 2.66
N ILE A 39 1.22 5.63 2.51
CA ILE A 39 0.40 5.04 3.57
C ILE A 39 0.64 3.54 3.62
N ILE A 40 1.11 3.05 4.78
CA ILE A 40 1.40 1.65 5.05
C ILE A 40 0.35 1.12 6.04
N THR A 41 -0.59 0.32 5.53
CA THR A 41 -1.66 -0.29 6.34
C THR A 41 -2.13 -1.60 5.69
N PRO A 42 -2.40 -2.66 6.48
CA PRO A 42 -3.02 -3.87 5.97
C PRO A 42 -4.49 -3.67 5.59
N LYS A 43 -5.13 -2.61 6.11
CA LYS A 43 -6.52 -2.26 5.78
C LYS A 43 -6.55 -1.41 4.51
N SER A 44 -6.28 -2.06 3.37
CA SER A 44 -6.24 -1.42 2.05
C SER A 44 -6.97 -2.28 1.01
N VAL A 45 -7.76 -1.64 0.16
CA VAL A 45 -8.44 -2.29 -0.96
C VAL A 45 -8.31 -1.47 -2.24
N LEU A 46 -8.36 -2.13 -3.39
CA LEU A 46 -8.48 -1.48 -4.69
C LEU A 46 -9.92 -1.57 -5.18
N VAL A 47 -10.46 -0.46 -5.62
CA VAL A 47 -11.82 -0.35 -6.17
C VAL A 47 -11.70 0.17 -7.60
N PRO A 48 -12.32 -0.49 -8.61
CA PRO A 48 -12.40 0.05 -9.95
C PRO A 48 -13.06 1.44 -9.94
N VAL A 49 -12.52 2.40 -10.71
CA VAL A 49 -13.02 3.79 -10.76
C VAL A 49 -14.50 3.82 -11.12
N GLU A 50 -14.95 2.95 -12.01
CA GLU A 50 -16.35 2.84 -12.43
C GLU A 50 -17.32 2.41 -11.32
N ASN A 51 -16.81 1.72 -10.28
CA ASN A 51 -17.59 1.24 -9.13
C ASN A 51 -17.35 2.10 -7.88
N TYR A 52 -16.48 3.10 -7.96
CA TYR A 52 -16.10 3.90 -6.81
C TYR A 52 -17.12 5.01 -6.52
N ILE A 53 -17.64 5.00 -5.30
CA ILE A 53 -18.51 6.03 -4.74
C ILE A 53 -17.86 6.56 -3.47
N ASP A 54 -17.55 7.83 -3.44
CA ASP A 54 -16.77 8.49 -2.38
C ASP A 54 -17.37 8.29 -0.97
N THR A 55 -18.68 8.32 -0.84
CA THR A 55 -19.38 8.12 0.44
C THR A 55 -19.31 6.69 0.97
N ASN A 56 -18.97 5.71 0.12
CA ASN A 56 -18.99 4.27 0.45
C ASN A 56 -17.61 3.70 0.78
N ARG A 57 -16.61 4.56 1.06
CA ARG A 57 -15.22 4.11 1.35
C ARG A 57 -15.15 3.07 2.46
N GLY A 58 -15.88 3.28 3.55
CA GLY A 58 -15.95 2.32 4.66
C GLY A 58 -16.56 0.98 4.27
N ASP A 59 -17.56 0.99 3.38
CA ASP A 59 -18.25 -0.22 2.93
C ASP A 59 -17.35 -1.11 2.09
N TYR A 60 -16.45 -0.53 1.25
CA TYR A 60 -15.48 -1.32 0.49
C TYR A 60 -14.51 -2.08 1.40
N LEU A 61 -14.02 -1.43 2.44
CA LEU A 61 -13.16 -2.08 3.45
C LEU A 61 -13.95 -3.14 4.24
N ALA A 62 -15.17 -2.81 4.67
CA ALA A 62 -16.02 -3.73 5.43
C ALA A 62 -16.38 -5.00 4.64
N ALA A 63 -16.64 -4.87 3.34
CA ALA A 63 -16.90 -6.01 2.46
C ALA A 63 -15.74 -7.01 2.38
N MET A 64 -14.51 -6.54 2.63
CA MET A 64 -13.30 -7.37 2.69
C MET A 64 -12.93 -7.80 4.12
N GLY A 65 -13.79 -7.54 5.12
CA GLY A 65 -13.50 -7.82 6.53
C GLY A 65 -12.48 -6.85 7.16
N LEU A 66 -12.22 -5.71 6.51
CA LEU A 66 -11.21 -4.72 6.91
C LEU A 66 -11.86 -3.42 7.44
N ALA A 67 -13.06 -3.51 8.00
CA ALA A 67 -13.78 -2.34 8.52
C ALA A 67 -12.89 -1.46 9.40
N PRO A 68 -12.96 -0.12 9.24
CA PRO A 68 -12.26 0.79 10.13
C PRO A 68 -12.69 0.58 11.60
N SER A 69 -11.75 0.64 12.52
CA SER A 69 -12.05 0.65 13.96
C SER A 69 -12.58 2.03 14.41
N ALA A 70 -12.96 2.15 15.68
CA ALA A 70 -13.52 3.40 16.23
C ALA A 70 -12.57 4.62 16.09
N ASN A 71 -11.26 4.39 16.03
CA ASN A 71 -10.25 5.44 15.92
C ASN A 71 -9.75 5.62 14.49
N GLU A 72 -10.32 4.90 13.52
CA GLU A 72 -9.90 4.94 12.11
C GLU A 72 -11.02 5.49 11.22
N VAL A 73 -10.61 6.01 10.10
CA VAL A 73 -11.50 6.47 9.03
C VAL A 73 -11.01 5.94 7.69
N ALA A 74 -11.94 5.62 6.81
CA ALA A 74 -11.64 5.24 5.44
C ALA A 74 -11.40 6.47 4.57
N ILE A 75 -10.25 6.52 3.90
CA ILE A 75 -9.91 7.59 2.95
C ILE A 75 -9.55 7.02 1.58
N GLU A 76 -9.68 7.85 0.56
CA GLU A 76 -9.04 7.63 -0.72
C GLU A 76 -7.56 8.01 -0.59
N ALA A 77 -6.66 7.03 -0.77
CA ALA A 77 -5.22 7.28 -0.68
C ALA A 77 -4.64 7.73 -2.03
N ALA A 78 -5.07 7.09 -3.12
CA ALA A 78 -4.53 7.38 -4.45
C ALA A 78 -5.44 6.85 -5.56
N ARG A 79 -5.24 7.40 -6.78
CA ARG A 79 -5.80 6.84 -8.02
C ARG A 79 -4.69 6.57 -9.02
N LYS A 80 -4.78 5.46 -9.72
CA LYS A 80 -3.85 5.12 -10.79
C LYS A 80 -4.53 4.25 -11.84
N GLY A 81 -4.54 4.72 -13.08
CA GLY A 81 -5.29 4.07 -14.16
C GLY A 81 -6.79 4.02 -13.82
N ASP A 82 -7.35 2.84 -13.86
CA ASP A 82 -8.75 2.53 -13.60
C ASP A 82 -9.04 2.10 -12.13
N MET A 83 -8.07 2.28 -11.23
CA MET A 83 -8.19 1.84 -9.83
C MET A 83 -8.05 3.00 -8.85
N VAL A 84 -8.84 2.92 -7.79
CA VAL A 84 -8.80 3.78 -6.59
C VAL A 84 -8.35 2.94 -5.41
N ALA A 85 -7.35 3.40 -4.68
CA ALA A 85 -6.95 2.79 -3.42
C ALA A 85 -7.71 3.44 -2.26
N VAL A 86 -8.46 2.62 -1.54
CA VAL A 86 -9.14 3.00 -0.29
C VAL A 86 -8.41 2.35 0.87
N VAL A 87 -8.10 3.13 1.88
CA VAL A 87 -7.34 2.68 3.06
C VAL A 87 -8.00 3.14 4.35
N ALA A 88 -7.85 2.36 5.43
CA ALA A 88 -8.17 2.84 6.77
C ALA A 88 -6.93 3.43 7.42
N VAL A 89 -7.08 4.62 7.99
CA VAL A 89 -6.03 5.35 8.72
C VAL A 89 -6.59 5.95 9.99
N ASP A 90 -5.70 6.28 10.93
CA ASP A 90 -6.10 6.92 12.18
C ASP A 90 -6.73 8.30 11.93
N ILE A 91 -7.79 8.62 12.66
CA ILE A 91 -8.45 9.94 12.57
C ILE A 91 -7.45 11.06 12.87
N ALA A 92 -6.59 10.89 13.88
CA ALA A 92 -5.55 11.85 14.24
C ALA A 92 -4.56 12.12 13.10
N PHE A 93 -4.28 11.12 12.25
CA PHE A 93 -3.46 11.32 11.05
C PHE A 93 -4.17 12.26 10.06
N VAL A 94 -5.44 12.04 9.77
CA VAL A 94 -6.22 12.90 8.86
C VAL A 94 -6.28 14.34 9.41
N GLU A 95 -6.55 14.51 10.70
CA GLU A 95 -6.54 15.83 11.34
C GLU A 95 -5.18 16.52 11.27
N SER A 96 -4.09 15.76 11.24
CA SER A 96 -2.75 16.31 11.05
C SER A 96 -2.48 16.77 9.62
N LEU A 97 -3.06 16.08 8.61
CA LEU A 97 -2.95 16.50 7.21
C LEU A 97 -3.61 17.84 6.95
N ASP A 98 -4.73 18.14 7.61
CA ASP A 98 -5.44 19.41 7.47
C ASP A 98 -4.61 20.62 7.93
N LYS A 99 -3.58 20.39 8.75
CA LYS A 99 -2.65 21.43 9.24
C LYS A 99 -1.46 21.65 8.30
N ILE A 100 -1.24 20.77 7.33
CA ILE A 100 -0.17 20.87 6.35
C ILE A 100 -0.63 21.82 5.23
N LYS A 101 0.14 22.89 4.99
CA LYS A 101 -0.19 23.96 4.05
C LYS A 101 0.43 23.80 2.66
N VAL A 102 1.25 22.78 2.48
CA VAL A 102 1.87 22.46 1.19
C VAL A 102 1.06 21.40 0.44
N ASN A 103 1.33 21.23 -0.85
CA ASN A 103 0.66 20.19 -1.62
C ASN A 103 1.05 18.79 -1.12
N ILE A 104 0.05 17.98 -0.78
CA ILE A 104 0.19 16.60 -0.32
C ILE A 104 -0.24 15.66 -1.43
N LEU A 105 0.59 14.67 -1.71
CA LEU A 105 0.25 13.51 -2.54
C LEU A 105 0.23 12.28 -1.64
N LEU A 106 -0.92 11.67 -1.47
CA LEU A 106 -1.04 10.38 -0.80
C LEU A 106 -0.77 9.25 -1.79
N THR A 107 -0.09 8.22 -1.35
CA THR A 107 0.22 7.01 -2.12
C THR A 107 0.12 5.77 -1.25
N THR A 108 0.09 4.60 -1.88
CA THR A 108 0.17 3.30 -1.20
C THR A 108 0.94 2.31 -2.07
N PRO A 109 1.72 1.40 -1.49
CA PRO A 109 2.41 0.37 -2.26
C PRO A 109 1.47 -0.50 -3.10
N LEU A 110 0.18 -0.57 -2.74
CA LEU A 110 -0.82 -1.33 -3.49
C LEU A 110 -1.00 -0.83 -4.94
N LEU A 111 -0.74 0.45 -5.22
CA LEU A 111 -0.81 1.07 -6.54
C LEU A 111 0.56 1.32 -7.19
N ASP A 112 1.63 0.79 -6.64
CA ASP A 112 2.97 0.92 -7.23
C ASP A 112 3.09 0.30 -8.62
N LYS A 113 4.32 0.35 -9.19
CA LYS A 113 4.63 -0.16 -10.52
C LYS A 113 4.04 -1.54 -10.77
N SER A 114 3.34 -1.68 -11.89
CA SER A 114 2.87 -2.95 -12.44
C SER A 114 3.94 -3.65 -13.26
N ILE A 115 3.73 -4.94 -13.46
CA ILE A 115 4.42 -5.80 -14.43
C ILE A 115 3.36 -6.36 -15.38
N GLU A 116 3.75 -6.89 -16.53
CA GLU A 116 2.78 -7.46 -17.48
C GLU A 116 2.22 -8.79 -16.98
N GLN A 117 3.10 -9.63 -16.40
CA GLN A 117 2.75 -10.95 -15.90
C GLN A 117 3.61 -11.35 -14.70
N GLY A 118 2.99 -12.01 -13.73
CA GLY A 118 3.66 -12.54 -12.54
C GLY A 118 3.14 -11.96 -11.22
N THR A 119 3.92 -12.12 -10.17
CA THR A 119 3.56 -11.72 -8.81
C THR A 119 4.56 -10.69 -8.28
N ILE A 120 4.07 -9.62 -7.68
CA ILE A 120 4.89 -8.70 -6.89
C ILE A 120 4.58 -8.94 -5.41
N ILE A 121 5.62 -9.19 -4.62
CA ILE A 121 5.55 -9.29 -3.17
C ILE A 121 6.36 -8.12 -2.62
N ASP A 122 5.68 -7.14 -2.03
CA ASP A 122 6.30 -5.92 -1.50
C ASP A 122 6.10 -5.91 0.03
N LEU A 123 7.13 -6.22 0.79
CA LEU A 123 7.10 -6.25 2.26
C LEU A 123 7.66 -4.95 2.80
N VAL A 124 6.79 -4.12 3.34
CA VAL A 124 7.13 -2.84 3.94
C VAL A 124 6.71 -2.85 5.40
N GLU A 125 7.68 -2.70 6.30
CA GLU A 125 7.47 -2.87 7.74
C GLU A 125 6.84 -4.25 8.04
N CYS A 126 5.64 -4.27 8.60
CA CYS A 126 4.88 -5.49 8.88
C CYS A 126 3.68 -5.68 7.94
N VAL A 127 3.69 -5.12 6.73
CA VAL A 127 2.62 -5.27 5.75
C VAL A 127 3.17 -5.81 4.44
N ALA A 128 2.63 -6.94 3.98
CA ALA A 128 2.89 -7.46 2.64
C ALA A 128 1.80 -6.97 1.68
N TYR A 129 2.22 -6.31 0.62
CA TYR A 129 1.40 -5.93 -0.53
C TYR A 129 1.66 -6.93 -1.65
N ILE A 130 0.68 -7.78 -1.93
CA ILE A 130 0.80 -8.83 -2.93
C ILE A 130 -0.09 -8.47 -4.11
N ARG A 131 0.49 -8.45 -5.31
CA ARG A 131 -0.20 -8.10 -6.56
C ARG A 131 0.10 -9.17 -7.60
N ILE A 132 -0.94 -9.68 -8.24
CA ILE A 132 -0.85 -10.73 -9.25
C ILE A 132 -1.34 -10.16 -10.58
N TYR A 133 -0.54 -10.34 -11.62
CA TYR A 133 -0.76 -9.80 -12.97
C TYR A 133 -0.79 -10.93 -14.02
N ASP A 134 -1.73 -10.81 -14.95
CA ASP A 134 -1.84 -11.65 -16.13
C ASP A 134 -2.53 -10.82 -17.25
N GLY A 135 -1.71 -10.06 -18.01
CA GLY A 135 -2.18 -9.07 -18.96
C GLY A 135 -2.90 -7.86 -18.33
N GLY A 136 -2.92 -7.79 -16.99
CA GLY A 136 -3.53 -6.75 -16.18
C GLY A 136 -3.53 -7.17 -14.71
N LEU A 137 -3.99 -6.30 -13.82
CA LEU A 137 -4.11 -6.63 -12.40
C LEU A 137 -5.25 -7.63 -12.19
N ARG A 138 -4.92 -8.83 -11.72
CA ARG A 138 -5.88 -9.90 -11.40
C ARG A 138 -6.27 -9.91 -9.94
N PHE A 139 -5.32 -9.59 -9.07
CA PHE A 139 -5.51 -9.64 -7.64
C PHE A 139 -4.56 -8.67 -6.95
N ALA A 140 -5.03 -8.04 -5.88
CA ALA A 140 -4.22 -7.21 -5.01
C ALA A 140 -4.71 -7.31 -3.56
N GLU A 141 -3.79 -7.51 -2.64
CA GLU A 141 -4.09 -7.63 -1.21
C GLU A 141 -2.98 -6.99 -0.37
N ALA A 142 -3.38 -6.36 0.74
CA ALA A 142 -2.48 -5.92 1.79
C ALA A 142 -2.74 -6.76 3.04
N VAL A 143 -1.71 -7.37 3.61
CA VAL A 143 -1.83 -8.30 4.74
C VAL A 143 -0.81 -7.94 5.81
N GLY A 144 -1.24 -7.93 7.08
CA GLY A 144 -0.32 -7.82 8.23
C GLY A 144 0.54 -9.07 8.36
N ILE A 145 1.86 -8.89 8.43
CA ILE A 145 2.87 -9.97 8.51
C ILE A 145 3.69 -9.75 9.77
N TYR A 146 3.38 -10.47 10.83
CA TYR A 146 4.06 -10.35 12.13
C TYR A 146 5.13 -11.42 12.32
N SER A 147 5.11 -12.48 11.49
CA SER A 147 6.10 -13.56 11.48
C SER A 147 6.35 -14.08 10.06
N ASP A 148 7.42 -14.86 9.89
CA ASP A 148 7.70 -15.54 8.62
C ASP A 148 6.63 -16.60 8.31
N ALA A 149 6.02 -17.19 9.34
CA ALA A 149 4.91 -18.12 9.17
C ALA A 149 3.66 -17.43 8.57
N ASP A 150 3.38 -16.19 8.94
CA ASP A 150 2.27 -15.43 8.36
C ASP A 150 2.48 -15.18 6.87
N LEU A 151 3.73 -14.82 6.49
CA LEU A 151 4.08 -14.63 5.08
C LEU A 151 3.93 -15.93 4.30
N MET A 152 4.46 -17.04 4.84
CA MET A 152 4.33 -18.37 4.21
C MET A 152 2.87 -18.75 4.04
N ALA A 153 2.07 -18.68 5.10
CA ALA A 153 0.64 -19.05 5.05
C ALA A 153 -0.13 -18.21 4.02
N THR A 154 0.17 -16.90 3.94
CA THR A 154 -0.43 -16.02 2.95
C THR A 154 -0.07 -16.46 1.53
N LEU A 155 1.20 -16.74 1.26
CA LEU A 155 1.66 -17.16 -0.07
C LEU A 155 1.15 -18.55 -0.44
N GLU A 156 1.07 -19.49 0.50
CA GLU A 156 0.47 -20.83 0.28
C GLU A 156 -0.99 -20.70 -0.13
N ARG A 157 -1.79 -19.92 0.61
CA ARG A 157 -3.18 -19.64 0.27
C ARG A 157 -3.33 -19.05 -1.14
N LEU A 158 -2.48 -18.10 -1.51
CA LEU A 158 -2.52 -17.50 -2.85
C LEU A 158 -2.02 -18.47 -3.92
N ASN A 159 -1.08 -19.34 -3.59
CA ASN A 159 -0.63 -20.38 -4.52
C ASN A 159 -1.73 -21.41 -4.81
N GLU A 160 -2.52 -21.80 -3.82
CA GLU A 160 -3.67 -22.71 -4.02
C GLU A 160 -4.69 -22.15 -4.99
N VAL A 161 -4.92 -20.82 -4.97
CA VAL A 161 -5.92 -20.15 -5.81
C VAL A 161 -5.36 -19.76 -7.18
N PHE A 162 -4.14 -19.23 -7.23
CA PHE A 162 -3.58 -18.59 -8.42
C PHE A 162 -2.35 -19.30 -9.00
N GLY A 163 -1.78 -20.28 -8.29
CA GLY A 163 -0.58 -20.99 -8.74
C GLY A 163 0.68 -20.12 -8.78
N ILE A 164 0.81 -19.14 -7.88
CA ILE A 164 1.85 -18.10 -7.91
C ILE A 164 3.27 -18.66 -7.87
N TYR A 165 3.50 -19.85 -7.29
CA TYR A 165 4.83 -20.44 -7.23
C TYR A 165 5.37 -20.87 -8.62
N ASN A 166 4.50 -21.00 -9.62
CA ASN A 166 4.87 -21.26 -10.99
C ASN A 166 5.02 -20.00 -11.84
N MET A 167 4.67 -18.84 -11.29
CA MET A 167 4.79 -17.54 -11.95
C MET A 167 6.18 -16.92 -11.69
N TYR A 168 6.56 -15.98 -12.53
CA TYR A 168 7.64 -15.05 -12.22
C TYR A 168 7.24 -14.21 -11.01
N ALA A 169 8.15 -14.04 -10.05
CA ALA A 169 7.92 -13.22 -8.88
C ALA A 169 9.00 -12.16 -8.71
N ARG A 170 8.60 -10.99 -8.22
CA ARG A 170 9.50 -9.89 -7.86
C ARG A 170 9.30 -9.54 -6.39
N ALA A 171 10.40 -9.60 -5.64
CA ALA A 171 10.46 -9.13 -4.26
C ALA A 171 10.78 -7.63 -4.21
N LYS A 172 10.13 -6.90 -3.30
CA LYS A 172 10.37 -5.50 -2.99
C LYS A 172 10.34 -5.25 -1.49
N GLY A 173 10.78 -4.07 -1.07
CA GLY A 173 10.84 -3.71 0.34
C GLY A 173 11.88 -4.55 1.09
N ASP A 174 11.49 -5.32 2.09
CA ASP A 174 12.37 -6.27 2.77
C ASP A 174 12.61 -7.51 1.92
N THR A 175 13.40 -7.33 0.86
CA THR A 175 13.71 -8.40 -0.11
C THR A 175 14.48 -9.56 0.50
N GLU A 176 15.31 -9.31 1.51
CA GLU A 176 16.10 -10.38 2.17
C GLU A 176 15.18 -11.33 2.92
N ARG A 177 14.24 -10.78 3.67
CA ARG A 177 13.24 -11.57 4.38
C ARG A 177 12.35 -12.34 3.42
N ILE A 178 11.82 -11.70 2.36
CA ILE A 178 11.01 -12.36 1.34
C ILE A 178 11.77 -13.54 0.73
N LEU A 179 13.02 -13.34 0.29
CA LEU A 179 13.80 -14.39 -0.34
C LEU A 179 14.11 -15.52 0.64
N SER A 180 14.46 -15.22 1.90
CA SER A 180 14.73 -16.26 2.91
C SER A 180 13.54 -17.17 3.14
N VAL A 181 12.33 -16.61 3.12
CA VAL A 181 11.07 -17.34 3.35
C VAL A 181 10.62 -18.10 2.09
N CYS A 182 10.71 -17.47 0.90
CA CYS A 182 9.97 -17.90 -0.28
C CYS A 182 10.83 -18.53 -1.38
N GLN A 183 12.16 -18.34 -1.37
CA GLN A 183 13.04 -18.72 -2.50
C GLN A 183 12.92 -20.21 -2.89
N LYS A 184 12.62 -21.09 -1.94
CA LYS A 184 12.47 -22.53 -2.22
C LYS A 184 11.12 -22.87 -2.86
N SER A 185 10.11 -22.04 -2.68
CA SER A 185 8.75 -22.28 -3.15
C SER A 185 8.52 -21.76 -4.57
N PHE A 186 9.13 -20.62 -4.92
CA PHE A 186 9.00 -20.03 -6.25
C PHE A 186 10.01 -20.61 -7.23
N LYS A 187 9.56 -20.90 -8.46
CA LYS A 187 10.48 -21.30 -9.55
C LYS A 187 11.41 -20.16 -9.96
N HIS A 188 10.88 -18.94 -9.98
CA HIS A 188 11.60 -17.74 -10.40
C HIS A 188 11.20 -16.57 -9.49
N ILE A 189 12.09 -16.16 -8.61
CA ILE A 189 11.92 -14.96 -7.77
C ILE A 189 13.20 -14.11 -7.84
N GLU A 190 13.04 -12.82 -8.10
CA GLU A 190 14.15 -11.85 -8.13
C GLU A 190 13.86 -10.63 -7.23
N LYS A 191 14.92 -9.82 -7.02
CA LYS A 191 14.84 -8.54 -6.29
C LYS A 191 14.28 -7.41 -7.17
#